data_78ce368ebf3654d969abb2fe9cd83cec
#
_entry.id   78ce368ebf3654d969abb2fe9cd83cec
#
_cell.length_a   1.000
_cell.length_b   1.000
_cell.length_c   1.000
_cell.angle_alpha   90.00
_cell.angle_beta   90.00
_cell.angle_gamma   90.00
#
_symmetry.space_group_name_H-M   'P 1'
#
loop_
_entity.id
_entity.type
_entity.pdbx_description
1 polymer ?
#
loop_
_entity_poly.entity_id
_entity_poly.type
_entity_poly.pdbx_seq_one_letter_code
_entity_poly.pdbx_strand_id
1 'polypeptide(L)'
;MTYSKQLTEKRDAALAKADSLVSTAAEAQRELTSEEDAEIAQTLEVVRDLDEQIRRHKELEERAAAAAESRKAAGVEAAVTVVKSEPRTYAPKSENSFIRDAFAAQFLNDFSAAERLNRHMTEERIERRDVTSANFAGLVVPQFLTELAAPFARAGRVTADLARKHQLPDAGLTLSISKVTTGSATALQTEGAAVQETNMDDTKLDLTVKTFAGQQNVSRQSIERGTNIDSLVMADLVSSYHTVLNTAVVAELLASAGQTVTYTDASPTVAELYPKIVDAIQKVQTNFFAGPNVIIMHPRRLAFILAAVDGQSRPLAVPTPSSSGQPAFAYGTGAAQYGNSGYSIVGLPVYTDATVSTAQGAGTDQDTIYVGNTQELHLWEQGNGEPMMLRFEQPKAAELDVTMIVYGYSAFTANRYPNAWAQINGTGLVTPTF
;
A
#
# COMPACT_ATOMS: atom_id res chain seq x y z
N MET A 1 -29.41 30.09 2.99
CA MET A 1 -29.49 29.86 4.46
C MET A 1 -28.15 29.33 4.91
N THR A 2 -27.55 29.91 5.95
CA THR A 2 -26.29 29.39 6.51
C THR A 2 -26.58 28.07 7.24
N TYR A 3 -25.62 27.16 7.23
CA TYR A 3 -25.76 25.84 7.85
C TYR A 3 -26.05 25.94 9.36
N SER A 4 -25.51 26.96 10.02
CA SER A 4 -25.79 27.27 11.42
C SER A 4 -27.28 27.56 11.69
N LYS A 5 -27.99 28.20 10.77
CA LYS A 5 -29.44 28.44 10.89
C LYS A 5 -30.24 27.14 10.79
N GLN A 6 -29.87 26.21 9.91
CA GLN A 6 -30.53 24.91 9.81
C GLN A 6 -30.38 24.07 11.09
N LEU A 7 -29.20 24.13 11.72
CA LEU A 7 -28.97 23.43 12.98
C LEU A 7 -29.79 24.08 14.13
N THR A 8 -29.92 25.41 14.13
CA THR A 8 -30.75 26.12 15.12
C THR A 8 -32.22 25.73 14.98
N GLU A 9 -32.75 25.65 13.76
CA GLU A 9 -34.13 25.20 13.52
C GLU A 9 -34.37 23.76 14.01
N LYS A 10 -33.41 22.86 13.79
CA LYS A 10 -33.48 21.47 14.30
C LYS A 10 -33.46 21.42 15.84
N ARG A 11 -32.62 22.24 16.47
CA ARG A 11 -32.55 22.34 17.95
C ARG A 11 -33.88 22.83 18.53
N ASP A 12 -34.43 23.89 17.91
CA ASP A 12 -35.67 24.50 18.39
C ASP A 12 -36.86 23.54 18.22
N ALA A 13 -36.87 22.73 17.14
CA ALA A 13 -37.84 21.66 16.95
C ALA A 13 -37.74 20.54 17.99
N ALA A 14 -36.53 20.17 18.39
CA ALA A 14 -36.29 19.18 19.44
C ALA A 14 -36.74 19.71 20.81
N LEU A 15 -36.43 20.97 21.13
CA LEU A 15 -36.91 21.62 22.35
C LEU A 15 -38.43 21.70 22.42
N ALA A 16 -39.09 22.10 21.32
CA ALA A 16 -40.54 22.15 21.25
C ALA A 16 -41.20 20.79 21.49
N LYS A 17 -40.54 19.69 21.05
CA LYS A 17 -41.01 18.33 21.32
C LYS A 17 -40.93 17.98 22.80
N ALA A 18 -39.81 18.31 23.46
CA ALA A 18 -39.65 18.09 24.88
C ALA A 18 -40.66 18.91 25.71
N ASP A 19 -40.83 20.21 25.35
CA ASP A 19 -41.81 21.10 25.99
C ASP A 19 -43.25 20.60 25.82
N SER A 20 -43.58 20.03 24.69
CA SER A 20 -44.94 19.48 24.44
C SER A 20 -45.27 18.28 25.34
N LEU A 21 -44.27 17.43 25.62
CA LEU A 21 -44.43 16.29 26.53
C LEU A 21 -44.63 16.77 27.98
N VAL A 22 -43.86 17.75 28.41
CA VAL A 22 -43.98 18.36 29.75
C VAL A 22 -45.31 19.08 29.92
N SER A 23 -45.73 19.85 28.92
CA SER A 23 -47.03 20.59 28.98
C SER A 23 -48.22 19.63 28.99
N THR A 24 -48.17 18.53 28.23
CA THR A 24 -49.23 17.52 28.21
C THR A 24 -49.38 16.83 29.59
N ALA A 25 -48.26 16.55 30.25
CA ALA A 25 -48.28 15.98 31.61
C ALA A 25 -48.84 16.99 32.64
N ALA A 26 -48.44 18.30 32.52
CA ALA A 26 -48.90 19.35 33.38
C ALA A 26 -50.41 19.63 33.21
N GLU A 27 -50.92 19.67 31.98
CA GLU A 27 -52.35 19.84 31.70
C GLU A 27 -53.19 18.66 32.24
N ALA A 28 -52.63 17.46 32.22
CA ALA A 28 -53.25 16.25 32.73
C ALA A 28 -53.14 16.14 34.28
N GLN A 29 -52.47 17.09 34.95
CA GLN A 29 -52.20 17.08 36.40
C GLN A 29 -51.64 15.72 36.88
N ARG A 30 -50.77 15.06 36.09
CA ARG A 30 -50.10 13.79 36.36
C ARG A 30 -48.59 13.95 36.37
N GLU A 31 -47.90 13.10 37.10
CA GLU A 31 -46.46 12.98 36.97
C GLU A 31 -46.07 12.38 35.61
N LEU A 32 -44.88 12.71 35.15
CA LEU A 32 -44.31 12.13 33.93
C LEU A 32 -44.16 10.61 34.09
N THR A 33 -44.49 9.87 33.02
CA THR A 33 -44.26 8.44 33.03
C THR A 33 -42.77 8.15 32.76
N SER A 34 -42.29 6.99 33.19
CA SER A 34 -40.89 6.57 32.97
C SER A 34 -40.46 6.56 31.50
N GLU A 35 -41.41 6.35 30.59
CA GLU A 35 -41.15 6.39 29.12
C GLU A 35 -41.03 7.82 28.61
N GLU A 36 -41.89 8.74 29.10
CA GLU A 36 -41.83 10.16 28.73
C GLU A 36 -40.57 10.83 29.30
N ASP A 37 -40.15 10.44 30.48
CA ASP A 37 -38.92 10.95 31.12
C ASP A 37 -37.67 10.48 30.35
N ALA A 38 -37.66 9.22 29.86
CA ALA A 38 -36.61 8.68 29.02
C ALA A 38 -36.58 9.39 27.65
N GLU A 39 -37.74 9.71 27.05
CA GLU A 39 -37.82 10.42 25.77
C GLU A 39 -37.35 11.86 25.91
N ILE A 40 -37.68 12.54 27.00
CA ILE A 40 -37.18 13.87 27.34
C ILE A 40 -35.66 13.86 27.51
N ALA A 41 -35.11 12.87 28.23
CA ALA A 41 -33.69 12.72 28.41
C ALA A 41 -32.94 12.54 27.08
N GLN A 42 -33.47 11.70 26.17
CA GLN A 42 -32.89 11.51 24.82
C GLN A 42 -32.97 12.79 23.98
N THR A 43 -34.08 13.51 24.01
CA THR A 43 -34.21 14.76 23.26
C THR A 43 -33.28 15.86 23.79
N LEU A 44 -33.04 15.95 25.11
CA LEU A 44 -32.09 16.87 25.70
C LEU A 44 -30.64 16.53 25.35
N GLU A 45 -30.29 15.24 25.18
CA GLU A 45 -28.97 14.83 24.70
C GLU A 45 -28.75 15.27 23.25
N VAL A 46 -29.75 15.09 22.39
CA VAL A 46 -29.73 15.58 20.99
C VAL A 46 -29.60 17.11 20.94
N VAL A 47 -30.30 17.82 21.80
CA VAL A 47 -30.21 19.31 21.91
C VAL A 47 -28.80 19.73 22.28
N ARG A 48 -28.17 19.04 23.23
CA ARG A 48 -26.80 19.35 23.69
C ARG A 48 -25.79 19.14 22.56
N ASP A 49 -25.93 18.04 21.77
CA ASP A 49 -25.06 17.78 20.63
C ASP A 49 -25.24 18.83 19.52
N LEU A 50 -26.47 19.25 19.26
CA LEU A 50 -26.78 20.31 18.30
C LEU A 50 -26.21 21.66 18.75
N ASP A 51 -26.31 22.02 20.03
CA ASP A 51 -25.72 23.25 20.59
C ASP A 51 -24.19 23.27 20.43
N GLU A 52 -23.53 22.15 20.63
CA GLU A 52 -22.08 22.06 20.41
C GLU A 52 -21.72 22.22 18.92
N GLN A 53 -22.49 21.63 18.01
CA GLN A 53 -22.32 21.83 16.57
C GLN A 53 -22.58 23.29 16.15
N ILE A 54 -23.64 23.91 16.65
CA ILE A 54 -23.95 25.32 16.41
C ILE A 54 -22.82 26.22 16.86
N ARG A 55 -22.27 25.99 18.05
CA ARG A 55 -21.14 26.75 18.59
C ARG A 55 -19.91 26.64 17.68
N ARG A 56 -19.55 25.41 17.26
CA ARG A 56 -18.41 25.17 16.35
C ARG A 56 -18.59 25.87 15.02
N HIS A 57 -19.78 25.80 14.44
CA HIS A 57 -20.05 26.45 13.15
C HIS A 57 -20.10 27.97 13.24
N LYS A 58 -20.63 28.55 14.32
CA LYS A 58 -20.58 29.99 14.56
C LYS A 58 -19.14 30.50 14.73
N GLU A 59 -18.30 29.80 15.46
CA GLU A 59 -16.88 30.14 15.58
C GLU A 59 -16.16 30.09 14.20
N LEU A 60 -16.49 29.14 13.34
CA LEU A 60 -15.94 29.06 11.98
C LEU A 60 -16.44 30.22 11.10
N GLU A 61 -17.72 30.58 11.18
CA GLU A 61 -18.30 31.72 10.46
C GLU A 61 -17.68 33.05 10.93
N GLU A 62 -17.49 33.25 12.23
CA GLU A 62 -16.82 34.43 12.82
C GLU A 62 -15.35 34.53 12.37
N ARG A 63 -14.62 33.40 12.37
CA ARG A 63 -13.22 33.36 11.89
C ARG A 63 -13.15 33.66 10.39
N ALA A 64 -14.10 33.13 9.60
CA ALA A 64 -14.18 33.40 8.17
C ALA A 64 -14.54 34.87 7.89
N ALA A 65 -15.42 35.47 8.67
CA ALA A 65 -15.77 36.89 8.59
C ALA A 65 -14.57 37.78 8.99
N ALA A 66 -13.89 37.47 10.09
CA ALA A 66 -12.68 38.18 10.49
C ALA A 66 -11.55 38.08 9.47
N ALA A 67 -11.38 36.90 8.84
CA ALA A 67 -10.43 36.73 7.74
C ALA A 67 -10.81 37.50 6.49
N ALA A 68 -12.10 37.66 6.21
CA ALA A 68 -12.58 38.48 5.12
C ALA A 68 -12.37 39.98 5.37
N GLU A 69 -12.59 40.45 6.62
CA GLU A 69 -12.31 41.82 7.04
C GLU A 69 -10.81 42.14 7.00
N SER A 70 -9.96 41.22 7.51
CA SER A 70 -8.52 41.40 7.44
C SER A 70 -7.99 41.41 5.99
N ARG A 71 -8.60 40.65 5.06
CA ARG A 71 -8.29 40.72 3.62
C ARG A 71 -8.70 42.07 3.02
N LYS A 72 -9.86 42.62 3.42
CA LYS A 72 -10.28 43.97 3.02
C LYS A 72 -9.36 45.05 3.57
N ALA A 73 -8.98 44.96 4.86
CA ALA A 73 -8.05 45.89 5.50
C ALA A 73 -6.63 45.82 4.91
N ALA A 74 -6.21 44.65 4.41
CA ALA A 74 -4.91 44.46 3.75
C ALA A 74 -4.90 44.94 2.28
N GLY A 75 -5.98 45.52 1.77
CA GLY A 75 -6.06 46.02 0.38
C GLY A 75 -5.99 44.92 -0.69
N VAL A 76 -6.20 43.65 -0.29
CA VAL A 76 -6.35 42.54 -1.21
C VAL A 76 -7.83 42.46 -1.61
N GLU A 77 -8.36 43.54 -2.17
CA GLU A 77 -9.46 43.38 -3.11
C GLU A 77 -8.89 42.60 -4.28
N ALA A 78 -9.57 41.52 -4.67
CA ALA A 78 -9.36 40.97 -6.00
C ALA A 78 -9.67 42.13 -6.95
N ALA A 79 -8.62 42.83 -7.33
CA ALA A 79 -8.70 43.81 -8.37
C ALA A 79 -9.14 43.05 -9.62
N VAL A 80 -10.44 43.06 -9.85
CA VAL A 80 -10.91 43.09 -11.23
C VAL A 80 -10.39 44.42 -11.74
N THR A 81 -9.13 44.45 -12.14
CA THR A 81 -8.56 45.50 -12.92
C THR A 81 -9.34 45.43 -14.22
N VAL A 82 -10.39 46.25 -14.31
CA VAL A 82 -10.92 46.64 -15.61
C VAL A 82 -9.75 47.42 -16.23
N VAL A 83 -8.92 46.70 -16.98
CA VAL A 83 -7.89 47.28 -17.80
C VAL A 83 -8.65 48.14 -18.81
N LYS A 84 -8.75 49.44 -18.57
CA LYS A 84 -9.10 50.38 -19.61
C LYS A 84 -8.11 50.07 -20.70
N SER A 85 -8.59 49.64 -21.87
CA SER A 85 -7.75 49.34 -23.04
C SER A 85 -6.86 50.51 -23.29
N GLU A 86 -5.57 50.39 -22.97
CA GLU A 86 -4.59 51.35 -23.43
C GLU A 86 -4.66 51.38 -24.95
N PRO A 87 -4.49 52.58 -25.59
CA PRO A 87 -4.53 52.68 -27.05
C PRO A 87 -3.46 51.74 -27.60
N ARG A 88 -3.86 50.86 -28.51
CA ARG A 88 -2.93 49.91 -29.17
C ARG A 88 -1.84 50.69 -29.88
N THR A 89 -0.60 50.19 -29.74
CA THR A 89 0.58 50.78 -30.37
C THR A 89 0.36 50.97 -31.88
N TYR A 90 -0.31 50.03 -32.56
CA TYR A 90 -0.70 50.09 -33.97
C TYR A 90 -2.22 50.02 -34.09
N ALA A 91 -2.87 51.18 -34.03
CA ALA A 91 -4.32 51.28 -34.29
C ALA A 91 -4.60 51.67 -35.73
N PRO A 92 -5.74 51.27 -36.32
CA PRO A 92 -6.17 51.77 -37.63
C PRO A 92 -6.24 53.32 -37.59
N LYS A 93 -5.47 54.04 -38.41
CA LYS A 93 -5.31 55.50 -38.46
C LYS A 93 -4.32 56.08 -37.47
N SER A 94 -3.46 55.30 -36.84
CA SER A 94 -2.28 55.84 -36.11
C SER A 94 -1.19 56.28 -37.09
N GLU A 95 -0.36 57.23 -36.67
CA GLU A 95 0.78 57.70 -37.47
C GLU A 95 1.88 56.64 -37.62
N ASN A 96 1.85 55.61 -36.75
CA ASN A 96 2.81 54.53 -36.73
C ASN A 96 2.28 53.31 -37.49
N SER A 97 3.09 52.82 -38.45
CA SER A 97 2.77 51.61 -39.23
C SER A 97 3.67 50.46 -38.79
N PHE A 98 3.09 49.32 -38.45
CA PHE A 98 3.81 48.09 -38.06
C PHE A 98 4.86 47.68 -39.08
N ILE A 99 4.52 47.73 -40.40
CA ILE A 99 5.45 47.34 -41.48
C ILE A 99 6.60 48.34 -41.58
N ARG A 100 6.34 49.63 -41.42
CA ARG A 100 7.36 50.67 -41.46
C ARG A 100 8.31 50.55 -40.27
N ASP A 101 7.81 50.32 -39.08
CA ASP A 101 8.60 50.15 -37.88
C ASP A 101 9.40 48.83 -37.90
N ALA A 102 8.85 47.75 -38.45
CA ALA A 102 9.57 46.49 -38.65
C ALA A 102 10.75 46.67 -39.61
N PHE A 103 10.55 47.43 -40.71
CA PHE A 103 11.61 47.76 -41.64
C PHE A 103 12.69 48.69 -41.02
N ALA A 104 12.25 49.72 -40.29
CA ALA A 104 13.14 50.66 -39.64
C ALA A 104 13.98 50.02 -38.53
N ALA A 105 13.39 49.12 -37.74
CA ALA A 105 14.09 48.36 -36.70
C ALA A 105 15.14 47.42 -37.30
N GLN A 106 14.82 46.73 -38.41
CA GLN A 106 15.67 45.68 -38.96
C GLN A 106 16.76 46.20 -39.89
N PHE A 107 16.49 47.28 -40.67
CA PHE A 107 17.40 47.78 -41.68
C PHE A 107 18.04 49.12 -41.32
N LEU A 108 17.38 49.96 -40.50
CA LEU A 108 17.87 51.29 -40.12
C LEU A 108 18.37 51.37 -38.67
N ASN A 109 18.27 50.23 -37.91
CA ASN A 109 18.64 50.15 -36.48
C ASN A 109 17.96 51.25 -35.63
N ASP A 110 16.71 51.59 -35.94
CA ASP A 110 15.95 52.57 -35.18
C ASP A 110 15.44 51.96 -33.87
N PHE A 111 16.02 52.38 -32.75
CA PHE A 111 15.67 51.90 -31.41
C PHE A 111 14.22 52.26 -31.05
N SER A 112 13.69 53.38 -31.50
CA SER A 112 12.33 53.82 -31.21
C SER A 112 11.30 52.94 -31.91
N ALA A 113 11.59 52.48 -33.13
CA ALA A 113 10.79 51.51 -33.86
C ALA A 113 10.84 50.12 -33.22
N ALA A 114 12.03 49.70 -32.75
CA ALA A 114 12.20 48.40 -32.03
C ALA A 114 11.45 48.40 -30.68
N GLU A 115 11.44 49.51 -29.95
CA GLU A 115 10.66 49.65 -28.70
C GLU A 115 9.15 49.58 -28.94
N ARG A 116 8.63 50.21 -29.98
CA ARG A 116 7.23 50.12 -30.36
C ARG A 116 6.81 48.69 -30.77
N LEU A 117 7.67 47.97 -31.48
CA LEU A 117 7.45 46.57 -31.83
C LEU A 117 7.41 45.65 -30.58
N ASN A 118 8.35 45.84 -29.65
CA ASN A 118 8.36 45.08 -28.40
C ASN A 118 7.14 45.39 -27.53
N ARG A 119 6.68 46.64 -27.51
CA ARG A 119 5.46 47.04 -26.83
C ARG A 119 4.24 46.35 -27.44
N HIS A 120 4.12 46.33 -28.75
CA HIS A 120 3.06 45.64 -29.47
C HIS A 120 3.06 44.13 -29.22
N MET A 121 4.20 43.46 -29.23
CA MET A 121 4.32 42.07 -28.88
C MET A 121 3.88 41.80 -27.43
N THR A 122 4.13 42.73 -26.53
CA THR A 122 3.68 42.61 -25.13
C THR A 122 2.19 42.82 -25.01
N GLU A 123 1.60 43.77 -25.74
CA GLU A 123 0.16 44.00 -25.83
C GLU A 123 -0.55 42.76 -26.40
N GLU A 124 -0.03 42.18 -27.49
CA GLU A 124 -0.57 40.97 -28.10
C GLU A 124 -0.50 39.75 -27.16
N ARG A 125 0.60 39.66 -26.38
CA ARG A 125 0.72 38.60 -25.36
C ARG A 125 -0.27 38.75 -24.21
N ILE A 126 -0.60 40.01 -23.82
CA ILE A 126 -1.61 40.30 -22.78
C ILE A 126 -3.00 40.03 -23.30
N GLU A 127 -3.34 40.39 -24.53
CA GLU A 127 -4.64 40.12 -25.15
C GLU A 127 -4.89 38.61 -25.36
N ARG A 128 -3.85 37.85 -25.71
CA ARG A 128 -3.95 36.36 -25.79
C ARG A 128 -4.17 35.70 -24.43
N ARG A 129 -3.95 36.38 -23.30
CA ARG A 129 -4.25 35.89 -21.98
C ARG A 129 -5.73 35.90 -21.61
N ASP A 130 -6.54 36.65 -22.29
CA ASP A 130 -7.98 36.76 -22.02
C ASP A 130 -8.80 35.59 -22.62
N VAL A 131 -8.15 34.74 -23.43
CA VAL A 131 -8.73 33.52 -23.95
C VAL A 131 -8.40 32.38 -23.00
N THR A 132 -9.32 32.07 -22.10
CA THR A 132 -9.16 30.95 -21.18
C THR A 132 -9.24 29.62 -21.93
N SER A 133 -8.47 28.62 -21.46
CA SER A 133 -8.50 27.23 -21.99
C SER A 133 -9.91 26.62 -22.01
N ALA A 134 -10.84 27.14 -21.19
CA ALA A 134 -12.24 26.73 -21.18
C ALA A 134 -13.01 27.15 -22.45
N ASN A 135 -12.61 28.25 -23.13
CA ASN A 135 -13.29 28.74 -24.35
C ASN A 135 -12.82 28.03 -25.61
N PHE A 136 -11.70 27.33 -25.57
CA PHE A 136 -11.12 26.57 -26.68
C PHE A 136 -10.74 25.15 -26.27
N ALA A 137 -11.63 24.46 -25.55
CA ALA A 137 -11.39 23.08 -25.10
C ALA A 137 -11.02 22.12 -26.25
N GLY A 138 -11.41 22.41 -27.49
CA GLY A 138 -11.06 21.63 -28.67
C GLY A 138 -9.68 21.97 -29.28
N LEU A 139 -9.04 23.08 -28.88
CA LEU A 139 -7.72 23.55 -29.35
C LEU A 139 -6.64 23.51 -28.25
N VAL A 140 -7.02 23.18 -27.02
CA VAL A 140 -6.07 22.93 -25.95
C VAL A 140 -5.28 21.68 -26.33
N VAL A 141 -3.99 21.83 -26.59
CA VAL A 141 -3.10 20.70 -26.76
C VAL A 141 -3.23 19.83 -25.52
N PRO A 142 -3.59 18.53 -25.65
CA PRO A 142 -3.69 17.64 -24.50
C PRO A 142 -2.38 17.74 -23.73
N GLN A 143 -2.49 17.84 -22.40
CA GLN A 143 -1.32 17.91 -21.51
C GLN A 143 -0.37 16.78 -21.92
N PHE A 144 0.88 17.14 -22.25
CA PHE A 144 1.91 16.13 -22.39
C PHE A 144 1.99 15.41 -21.06
N LEU A 145 1.62 14.13 -21.03
CA LEU A 145 2.00 13.26 -19.95
C LEU A 145 3.53 13.32 -19.89
N THR A 146 4.06 13.94 -18.86
CA THR A 146 5.47 13.79 -18.53
C THR A 146 5.72 12.29 -18.30
N GLU A 147 6.92 11.81 -18.62
CA GLU A 147 7.32 10.39 -18.51
C GLU A 147 7.12 9.74 -17.12
N LEU A 148 6.63 10.48 -16.16
CA LEU A 148 6.26 10.07 -14.81
C LEU A 148 4.86 9.44 -14.75
N ALA A 149 4.62 8.39 -15.54
CA ALA A 149 3.49 7.51 -15.29
C ALA A 149 3.74 6.75 -13.97
N ALA A 150 2.87 6.94 -12.98
CA ALA A 150 2.94 6.19 -11.75
C ALA A 150 2.35 4.78 -11.97
N PRO A 151 3.17 3.71 -11.99
CA PRO A 151 2.65 2.34 -12.10
C PRO A 151 1.83 1.99 -10.86
N PHE A 152 0.91 1.04 -11.01
CA PHE A 152 0.16 0.51 -9.87
C PHE A 152 1.11 -0.17 -8.89
N ALA A 153 1.07 0.25 -7.61
CA ALA A 153 1.92 -0.33 -6.58
C ALA A 153 1.42 -1.73 -6.20
N ARG A 154 2.28 -2.73 -6.33
CA ARG A 154 2.00 -4.12 -5.95
C ARG A 154 2.99 -4.61 -4.89
N ALA A 155 2.57 -5.60 -4.10
CA ALA A 155 3.49 -6.31 -3.21
C ALA A 155 4.53 -7.07 -4.06
N GLY A 156 5.77 -7.03 -3.64
CA GLY A 156 6.81 -7.73 -4.36
C GLY A 156 7.02 -9.17 -3.91
N ARG A 157 8.01 -9.84 -4.46
CA ARG A 157 8.28 -11.27 -4.25
C ARG A 157 9.33 -11.52 -3.16
N VAL A 158 9.06 -11.10 -1.94
CA VAL A 158 10.01 -11.21 -0.82
C VAL A 158 10.31 -12.66 -0.46
N THR A 159 9.28 -13.44 -0.16
CA THR A 159 9.42 -14.84 0.28
C THR A 159 9.96 -15.74 -0.84
N ALA A 160 9.51 -15.54 -2.08
CA ALA A 160 10.02 -16.28 -3.23
C ALA A 160 11.50 -15.98 -3.53
N ASP A 161 11.97 -14.76 -3.25
CA ASP A 161 13.38 -14.40 -3.44
C ASP A 161 14.29 -14.93 -2.33
N LEU A 162 13.75 -15.22 -1.16
CA LEU A 162 14.47 -15.92 -0.08
C LEU A 162 14.61 -17.42 -0.33
N ALA A 163 13.77 -18.00 -1.19
CA ALA A 163 13.82 -19.41 -1.52
C ALA A 163 15.11 -19.79 -2.25
N ARG A 164 15.53 -21.05 -2.08
CA ARG A 164 16.60 -21.63 -2.88
C ARG A 164 16.13 -21.83 -4.30
N LYS A 165 16.68 -21.07 -5.25
CA LYS A 165 16.27 -21.05 -6.66
C LYS A 165 16.93 -22.19 -7.43
N HIS A 166 16.13 -22.81 -8.29
CA HIS A 166 16.54 -23.86 -9.22
C HIS A 166 15.96 -23.61 -10.58
N GLN A 167 16.65 -24.07 -11.63
CA GLN A 167 16.13 -24.06 -12.99
C GLN A 167 15.06 -25.16 -13.13
N LEU A 168 13.90 -24.81 -13.67
CA LEU A 168 12.88 -25.78 -14.03
C LEU A 168 13.34 -26.58 -15.26
N PRO A 169 13.21 -27.92 -15.28
CA PRO A 169 13.47 -28.71 -16.50
C PRO A 169 12.56 -28.30 -17.64
N ASP A 170 13.09 -28.38 -18.87
CA ASP A 170 12.35 -27.92 -20.06
C ASP A 170 11.15 -28.79 -20.42
N ALA A 171 11.04 -30.00 -19.87
CA ALA A 171 9.95 -30.94 -20.11
C ALA A 171 9.46 -31.59 -18.83
N GLY A 172 8.15 -31.89 -18.81
CA GLY A 172 7.48 -32.57 -17.71
C GLY A 172 6.60 -31.60 -16.87
N LEU A 173 5.44 -32.11 -16.45
CA LEU A 173 4.50 -31.38 -15.59
C LEU A 173 4.66 -31.75 -14.11
N THR A 174 5.55 -32.70 -13.81
CA THR A 174 5.81 -33.20 -12.46
C THR A 174 7.31 -33.26 -12.23
N LEU A 175 7.76 -32.65 -11.15
CA LEU A 175 9.13 -32.72 -10.67
C LEU A 175 9.18 -33.66 -9.47
N SER A 176 10.08 -34.64 -9.48
CA SER A 176 10.20 -35.61 -8.39
C SER A 176 11.48 -35.39 -7.63
N ILE A 177 11.36 -35.34 -6.29
CA ILE A 177 12.49 -35.20 -5.38
C ILE A 177 12.49 -36.41 -4.43
N SER A 178 13.67 -37.03 -4.25
CA SER A 178 13.84 -38.05 -3.23
C SER A 178 13.95 -37.39 -1.84
N LYS A 179 13.26 -37.98 -0.86
CA LYS A 179 13.30 -37.62 0.56
C LYS A 179 13.64 -38.87 1.37
N VAL A 180 14.81 -38.90 1.98
CA VAL A 180 15.16 -39.98 2.89
C VAL A 180 14.26 -39.95 4.12
N THR A 181 13.56 -41.03 4.40
CA THR A 181 12.62 -41.17 5.53
C THR A 181 13.23 -41.94 6.68
N THR A 182 14.10 -42.91 6.39
CA THR A 182 14.81 -43.68 7.41
C THR A 182 16.30 -43.60 7.15
N GLY A 183 17.07 -43.13 8.14
CA GLY A 183 18.53 -43.09 8.08
C GLY A 183 19.14 -44.38 8.56
N SER A 184 20.43 -44.59 8.26
CA SER A 184 21.22 -45.65 8.86
C SER A 184 21.41 -45.37 10.35
N ALA A 185 21.34 -46.39 11.18
CA ALA A 185 21.57 -46.31 12.63
C ALA A 185 22.89 -46.99 13.01
N THR A 186 23.59 -46.37 13.96
CA THR A 186 24.75 -46.97 14.65
C THR A 186 24.40 -47.12 16.11
N ALA A 187 24.86 -48.18 16.72
CA ALA A 187 24.67 -48.43 18.15
C ALA A 187 25.99 -48.71 18.86
N LEU A 188 26.02 -48.55 20.18
CA LEU A 188 27.16 -48.96 21.00
C LEU A 188 27.26 -50.48 20.91
N GLN A 189 28.45 -50.97 20.45
CA GLN A 189 28.68 -52.36 20.22
C GLN A 189 29.22 -53.05 21.50
N THR A 190 28.64 -54.18 21.83
CA THR A 190 29.17 -55.07 22.87
C THR A 190 30.11 -56.08 22.20
N GLU A 191 31.22 -56.44 22.87
CA GLU A 191 32.17 -57.40 22.37
C GLU A 191 31.51 -58.77 22.07
N GLY A 192 31.69 -59.24 20.82
CA GLY A 192 31.14 -60.53 20.37
C GLY A 192 29.65 -60.47 19.92
N ALA A 193 28.94 -59.34 20.00
CA ALA A 193 27.59 -59.18 19.50
C ALA A 193 27.59 -58.83 18.00
N ALA A 194 26.46 -59.15 17.33
CA ALA A 194 26.25 -58.72 15.95
C ALA A 194 26.13 -57.19 15.83
N VAL A 195 26.74 -56.62 14.79
CA VAL A 195 26.67 -55.18 14.50
C VAL A 195 25.26 -54.80 14.14
N GLN A 196 24.81 -53.59 14.60
CA GLN A 196 23.51 -53.03 14.24
C GLN A 196 23.41 -52.85 12.71
N GLU A 197 22.36 -53.42 12.13
CA GLU A 197 22.02 -53.25 10.73
C GLU A 197 20.70 -52.47 10.65
N THR A 198 20.66 -51.44 9.77
CA THR A 198 19.46 -50.67 9.51
C THR A 198 19.43 -50.38 8.03
N ASN A 199 18.31 -50.68 7.37
CA ASN A 199 18.10 -50.34 5.98
C ASN A 199 17.70 -48.88 5.86
N MET A 200 18.39 -48.14 5.00
CA MET A 200 18.00 -46.79 4.62
C MET A 200 16.82 -46.87 3.64
N ASP A 201 15.82 -46.03 3.86
CA ASP A 201 14.64 -45.95 3.00
C ASP A 201 14.39 -44.51 2.58
N ASP A 202 13.81 -44.32 1.39
CA ASP A 202 13.48 -43.03 0.83
C ASP A 202 12.03 -42.98 0.35
N THR A 203 11.48 -41.79 0.28
CA THR A 203 10.14 -41.54 -0.29
C THR A 203 10.25 -40.49 -1.38
N LYS A 204 9.49 -40.70 -2.44
CA LYS A 204 9.40 -39.77 -3.57
C LYS A 204 8.40 -38.68 -3.27
N LEU A 205 8.86 -37.41 -3.31
CA LEU A 205 8.00 -36.24 -3.25
C LEU A 205 7.76 -35.73 -4.67
N ASP A 206 6.53 -35.79 -5.16
CA ASP A 206 6.13 -35.33 -6.49
C ASP A 206 5.55 -33.93 -6.40
N LEU A 207 6.14 -33.00 -7.13
CA LEU A 207 5.73 -31.59 -7.21
C LEU A 207 5.10 -31.33 -8.57
N THR A 208 3.89 -30.79 -8.57
CA THR A 208 3.24 -30.36 -9.81
C THR A 208 3.74 -29.00 -10.25
N VAL A 209 4.12 -28.88 -11.51
CA VAL A 209 4.45 -27.60 -12.14
C VAL A 209 3.17 -26.78 -12.30
N LYS A 210 3.15 -25.58 -11.73
CA LYS A 210 2.01 -24.65 -11.78
C LYS A 210 2.27 -23.61 -12.86
N THR A 211 1.22 -23.25 -13.59
CA THR A 211 1.25 -22.19 -14.59
C THR A 211 0.64 -20.92 -13.99
N PHE A 212 1.39 -19.83 -14.03
CA PHE A 212 0.90 -18.50 -13.69
C PHE A 212 0.79 -17.71 -14.98
N ALA A 213 -0.36 -17.13 -15.27
CA ALA A 213 -0.58 -16.38 -16.49
C ALA A 213 -1.53 -15.21 -16.25
N GLY A 214 -1.27 -14.11 -16.93
CA GLY A 214 -2.12 -12.93 -16.95
C GLY A 214 -2.27 -12.39 -18.37
N GLN A 215 -3.43 -11.85 -18.70
CA GLN A 215 -3.74 -11.30 -20.01
C GLN A 215 -4.42 -9.95 -19.86
N GLN A 216 -4.06 -9.01 -20.75
CA GLN A 216 -4.74 -7.73 -20.91
C GLN A 216 -4.89 -7.37 -22.38
N ASN A 217 -6.09 -6.89 -22.75
CA ASN A 217 -6.34 -6.35 -24.08
C ASN A 217 -6.21 -4.84 -24.04
N VAL A 218 -5.50 -4.28 -25.01
CA VAL A 218 -5.28 -2.84 -25.13
C VAL A 218 -5.67 -2.41 -26.52
N SER A 219 -6.48 -1.36 -26.64
CA SER A 219 -6.88 -0.82 -27.93
C SER A 219 -5.67 -0.29 -28.70
N ARG A 220 -5.60 -0.61 -29.98
CA ARG A 220 -4.56 -0.12 -30.89
C ARG A 220 -4.50 1.40 -30.94
N GLN A 221 -5.66 2.06 -30.86
CA GLN A 221 -5.70 3.53 -30.79
C GLN A 221 -4.99 4.07 -29.54
N SER A 222 -5.12 3.39 -28.38
CA SER A 222 -4.44 3.77 -27.16
C SER A 222 -2.93 3.57 -27.28
N ILE A 223 -2.47 2.52 -27.94
CA ILE A 223 -1.04 2.27 -28.16
C ILE A 223 -0.44 3.28 -29.13
N GLU A 224 -1.14 3.59 -30.24
CA GLU A 224 -0.62 4.49 -31.29
C GLU A 224 -0.68 5.98 -30.88
N ARG A 225 -1.66 6.36 -30.07
CA ARG A 225 -1.87 7.76 -29.64
C ARG A 225 -1.46 8.05 -28.22
N GLY A 226 -1.27 7.03 -27.41
CA GLY A 226 -0.77 7.16 -26.04
C GLY A 226 0.75 7.02 -25.96
N THR A 227 1.34 7.53 -24.89
CA THR A 227 2.78 7.43 -24.66
C THR A 227 3.07 6.22 -23.79
N ASN A 228 3.85 5.26 -24.30
CA ASN A 228 4.36 4.09 -23.53
C ASN A 228 3.31 3.21 -22.84
N ILE A 229 2.07 3.14 -23.36
CA ILE A 229 0.99 2.35 -22.73
C ILE A 229 1.31 0.85 -22.76
N ASP A 230 1.91 0.34 -23.84
CA ASP A 230 2.30 -1.05 -23.99
C ASP A 230 3.34 -1.47 -22.95
N SER A 231 4.37 -0.67 -22.76
CA SER A 231 5.40 -0.94 -21.74
C SER A 231 4.86 -0.86 -20.32
N LEU A 232 3.95 0.09 -20.03
CA LEU A 232 3.30 0.21 -18.73
C LEU A 232 2.42 -1.00 -18.41
N VAL A 233 1.62 -1.46 -19.37
CA VAL A 233 0.76 -2.64 -19.22
C VAL A 233 1.58 -3.90 -19.03
N MET A 234 2.67 -4.09 -19.81
CA MET A 234 3.55 -5.24 -19.65
C MET A 234 4.25 -5.23 -18.29
N ALA A 235 4.74 -4.08 -17.83
CA ALA A 235 5.36 -3.94 -16.51
C ALA A 235 4.38 -4.27 -15.37
N ASP A 236 3.12 -3.84 -15.48
CA ASP A 236 2.08 -4.17 -14.50
C ASP A 236 1.72 -5.66 -14.50
N LEU A 237 1.63 -6.30 -15.68
CA LEU A 237 1.40 -7.75 -15.79
C LEU A 237 2.54 -8.54 -15.15
N VAL A 238 3.81 -8.16 -15.41
CA VAL A 238 4.98 -8.79 -14.80
C VAL A 238 4.97 -8.62 -13.27
N SER A 239 4.68 -7.42 -12.80
CA SER A 239 4.55 -7.14 -11.36
C SER A 239 3.43 -7.97 -10.72
N SER A 240 2.28 -8.11 -11.41
CA SER A 240 1.18 -8.97 -10.99
C SER A 240 1.60 -10.44 -10.90
N TYR A 241 2.31 -10.95 -11.92
CA TYR A 241 2.85 -12.30 -11.94
C TYR A 241 3.71 -12.57 -10.70
N HIS A 242 4.65 -11.69 -10.40
CA HIS A 242 5.53 -11.82 -9.23
C HIS A 242 4.77 -11.80 -7.90
N THR A 243 3.75 -10.96 -7.76
CA THR A 243 2.90 -10.93 -6.56
C THR A 243 2.13 -12.22 -6.37
N VAL A 244 1.52 -12.76 -7.44
CA VAL A 244 0.74 -13.99 -7.37
C VAL A 244 1.63 -15.20 -7.09
N LEU A 245 2.82 -15.27 -7.71
CA LEU A 245 3.81 -16.31 -7.43
C LEU A 245 4.23 -16.29 -5.95
N ASN A 246 4.56 -15.10 -5.43
CA ASN A 246 4.94 -14.95 -4.03
C ASN A 246 3.83 -15.38 -3.07
N THR A 247 2.59 -14.99 -3.36
CA THR A 247 1.41 -15.41 -2.58
C THR A 247 1.27 -16.94 -2.56
N ALA A 248 1.53 -17.60 -3.70
CA ALA A 248 1.46 -19.05 -3.79
C ALA A 248 2.60 -19.74 -3.00
N VAL A 249 3.81 -19.16 -2.98
CA VAL A 249 4.93 -19.66 -2.17
C VAL A 249 4.65 -19.50 -0.67
N VAL A 250 4.08 -18.36 -0.25
CA VAL A 250 3.68 -18.14 1.16
C VAL A 250 2.56 -19.12 1.57
N ALA A 251 1.61 -19.40 0.66
CA ALA A 251 0.56 -20.41 0.93
C ALA A 251 1.14 -21.82 1.08
N GLU A 252 2.20 -22.16 0.33
CA GLU A 252 2.93 -23.42 0.50
C GLU A 252 3.61 -23.49 1.86
N LEU A 253 4.24 -22.41 2.34
CA LEU A 253 4.80 -22.36 3.69
C LEU A 253 3.75 -22.60 4.76
N LEU A 254 2.57 -21.98 4.60
CA LEU A 254 1.45 -22.17 5.53
C LEU A 254 1.00 -23.66 5.59
N ALA A 255 0.98 -24.32 4.43
CA ALA A 255 0.54 -25.70 4.32
C ALA A 255 1.61 -26.71 4.76
N SER A 256 2.89 -26.40 4.54
CA SER A 256 4.02 -27.35 4.66
C SER A 256 4.84 -27.17 5.95
N ALA A 257 4.67 -26.10 6.71
CA ALA A 257 5.42 -25.89 7.97
C ALA A 257 5.10 -27.01 8.97
N GLY A 258 6.11 -27.82 9.30
CA GLY A 258 5.94 -29.01 10.14
C GLY A 258 5.81 -28.72 11.63
N GLN A 259 6.18 -27.50 12.06
CA GLN A 259 6.13 -27.08 13.46
C GLN A 259 5.11 -25.97 13.63
N THR A 260 4.28 -26.08 14.67
CA THR A 260 3.29 -25.05 15.01
C THR A 260 3.50 -24.57 16.43
N VAL A 261 3.50 -23.26 16.62
CA VAL A 261 3.46 -22.59 17.91
C VAL A 261 2.13 -21.84 18.00
N THR A 262 1.32 -22.19 18.96
CA THR A 262 0.04 -21.51 19.15
C THR A 262 0.20 -20.34 20.12
N TYR A 263 -0.22 -19.16 19.68
CA TYR A 263 -0.33 -17.97 20.50
C TYR A 263 -1.79 -17.57 20.61
N THR A 264 -2.41 -17.93 21.74
CA THR A 264 -3.82 -17.62 22.01
C THR A 264 -3.88 -16.62 23.14
N ASP A 265 -4.35 -15.43 22.83
CA ASP A 265 -4.58 -14.36 23.80
C ASP A 265 -5.73 -13.46 23.34
N ALA A 266 -6.47 -12.90 24.29
CA ALA A 266 -7.57 -11.95 24.04
C ALA A 266 -7.08 -10.49 23.98
N SER A 267 -5.91 -10.21 24.60
CA SER A 267 -5.30 -8.88 24.67
C SER A 267 -3.80 -8.98 24.40
N PRO A 268 -3.40 -9.35 23.17
CA PRO A 268 -2.03 -9.73 22.86
C PRO A 268 -1.03 -8.62 23.11
N THR A 269 0.09 -8.97 23.76
CA THR A 269 1.21 -8.08 24.04
C THR A 269 2.48 -8.54 23.35
N VAL A 270 3.42 -7.60 23.11
CA VAL A 270 4.73 -7.95 22.53
C VAL A 270 5.56 -8.80 23.49
N ALA A 271 5.40 -8.58 24.81
CA ALA A 271 6.07 -9.36 25.84
C ALA A 271 5.69 -10.86 25.80
N GLU A 272 4.45 -11.16 25.44
CA GLU A 272 3.95 -12.52 25.28
C GLU A 272 4.29 -13.14 23.93
N LEU A 273 4.37 -12.31 22.87
CA LEU A 273 4.75 -12.76 21.53
C LEU A 273 6.22 -13.18 21.47
N TYR A 274 7.11 -12.48 22.18
CA TYR A 274 8.54 -12.76 22.16
C TYR A 274 8.91 -14.19 22.57
N PRO A 275 8.41 -14.77 23.69
CA PRO A 275 8.61 -16.17 24.03
C PRO A 275 8.10 -17.15 22.96
N LYS A 276 7.03 -16.82 22.22
CA LYS A 276 6.53 -17.66 21.14
C LYS A 276 7.48 -17.71 19.94
N ILE A 277 8.14 -16.59 19.64
CA ILE A 277 9.19 -16.56 18.60
C ILE A 277 10.38 -17.43 19.05
N VAL A 278 10.80 -17.32 20.30
CA VAL A 278 11.88 -18.15 20.86
C VAL A 278 11.49 -19.65 20.87
N ASP A 279 10.24 -19.98 21.19
CA ASP A 279 9.75 -21.37 21.12
C ASP A 279 9.77 -21.90 19.67
N ALA A 280 9.40 -21.08 18.69
CA ALA A 280 9.49 -21.46 17.28
C ALA A 280 10.94 -21.74 16.86
N ILE A 281 11.89 -20.91 17.28
CA ILE A 281 13.34 -21.10 17.04
C ILE A 281 13.80 -22.42 17.65
N GLN A 282 13.47 -22.68 18.92
CA GLN A 282 13.84 -23.89 19.64
C GLN A 282 13.25 -25.14 18.96
N LYS A 283 11.99 -25.10 18.51
CA LYS A 283 11.35 -26.23 17.81
C LYS A 283 12.06 -26.58 16.52
N VAL A 284 12.43 -25.56 15.70
CA VAL A 284 13.21 -25.79 14.49
C VAL A 284 14.57 -26.42 14.83
N GLN A 285 15.29 -25.88 15.81
CA GLN A 285 16.60 -26.41 16.20
C GLN A 285 16.51 -27.86 16.69
N THR A 286 15.50 -28.20 17.48
CA THR A 286 15.32 -29.53 18.05
C THR A 286 14.90 -30.57 17.01
N ASN A 287 14.04 -30.21 16.05
CA ASN A 287 13.45 -31.18 15.14
C ASN A 287 14.07 -31.21 13.74
N PHE A 288 14.78 -30.15 13.36
CA PHE A 288 15.54 -30.06 12.11
C PHE A 288 17.04 -30.23 12.33
N PHE A 289 17.52 -30.11 13.59
CA PHE A 289 18.94 -30.20 13.98
C PHE A 289 19.84 -29.12 13.37
N ALA A 290 19.25 -28.06 12.82
CA ALA A 290 19.94 -26.89 12.34
C ALA A 290 19.19 -25.63 12.74
N GLY A 291 19.88 -24.50 12.87
CA GLY A 291 19.26 -23.24 13.24
C GLY A 291 18.40 -22.64 12.11
N PRO A 292 17.31 -21.95 12.44
CA PRO A 292 16.64 -21.10 11.49
C PRO A 292 17.55 -19.92 11.09
N ASN A 293 17.34 -19.35 9.91
CA ASN A 293 18.13 -18.23 9.40
C ASN A 293 17.28 -17.00 9.06
N VAL A 294 15.92 -17.10 9.18
CA VAL A 294 15.02 -16.04 8.80
C VAL A 294 13.74 -16.05 9.63
N ILE A 295 13.17 -14.87 9.82
CA ILE A 295 11.80 -14.66 10.31
C ILE A 295 11.03 -13.91 9.23
N ILE A 296 9.88 -14.42 8.82
CA ILE A 296 9.01 -13.79 7.82
C ILE A 296 7.68 -13.44 8.49
N MET A 297 7.23 -12.20 8.35
CA MET A 297 5.97 -11.74 8.93
C MET A 297 5.32 -10.65 8.08
N HIS A 298 4.02 -10.42 8.30
CA HIS A 298 3.32 -9.30 7.67
C HIS A 298 3.81 -7.95 8.25
N PRO A 299 3.91 -6.87 7.46
CA PRO A 299 4.36 -5.54 7.94
C PRO A 299 3.59 -5.04 9.17
N ARG A 300 2.28 -5.33 9.27
CA ARG A 300 1.47 -4.94 10.45
C ARG A 300 1.99 -5.56 11.75
N ARG A 301 2.56 -6.78 11.68
CA ARG A 301 3.09 -7.47 12.85
C ARG A 301 4.43 -6.88 13.29
N LEU A 302 5.28 -6.52 12.34
CA LEU A 302 6.49 -5.79 12.67
C LEU A 302 6.16 -4.43 13.30
N ALA A 303 5.17 -3.70 12.75
CA ALA A 303 4.73 -2.43 13.34
C ALA A 303 4.24 -2.60 14.78
N PHE A 304 3.49 -3.67 15.08
CA PHE A 304 3.09 -4.01 16.45
C PHE A 304 4.28 -4.21 17.40
N ILE A 305 5.32 -4.92 16.93
CA ILE A 305 6.55 -5.13 17.71
C ILE A 305 7.30 -3.81 17.94
N LEU A 306 7.38 -2.96 16.92
CA LEU A 306 8.08 -1.67 17.00
C LEU A 306 7.34 -0.64 17.85
N ALA A 307 6.02 -0.72 17.95
CA ALA A 307 5.19 0.14 18.78
C ALA A 307 5.29 -0.18 20.28
N ALA A 308 5.91 -1.31 20.65
CA ALA A 308 6.06 -1.68 22.04
C ALA A 308 6.97 -0.71 22.80
N VAL A 309 6.51 -0.29 23.97
CA VAL A 309 7.23 0.59 24.88
C VAL A 309 7.45 -0.08 26.25
N ASP A 310 8.47 0.35 26.96
CA ASP A 310 8.69 -0.06 28.34
C ASP A 310 7.77 0.70 29.31
N GLY A 311 7.83 0.38 30.60
CA GLY A 311 7.06 1.07 31.65
C GLY A 311 7.39 2.56 31.82
N GLN A 312 8.38 3.08 31.09
CA GLN A 312 8.80 4.49 31.04
C GLN A 312 8.46 5.14 29.69
N SER A 313 7.59 4.51 28.89
CA SER A 313 7.20 4.95 27.52
C SER A 313 8.38 5.05 26.53
N ARG A 314 9.44 4.27 26.72
CA ARG A 314 10.57 4.21 25.79
C ARG A 314 10.34 3.08 24.79
N PRO A 315 10.62 3.28 23.48
CA PRO A 315 10.54 2.20 22.51
C PRO A 315 11.47 1.04 22.89
N LEU A 316 10.95 -0.20 22.85
CA LEU A 316 11.75 -1.40 23.09
C LEU A 316 12.64 -1.73 21.89
N ALA A 317 12.24 -1.31 20.68
CA ALA A 317 13.05 -1.44 19.48
C ALA A 317 13.95 -0.22 19.31
N VAL A 318 15.19 -0.33 19.76
CA VAL A 318 16.17 0.75 19.66
C VAL A 318 17.18 0.41 18.55
N PRO A 319 17.52 1.36 17.65
CA PRO A 319 18.66 1.17 16.75
C PRO A 319 19.93 0.96 17.57
N THR A 320 20.64 -0.15 17.39
CA THR A 320 21.87 -0.41 18.11
C THR A 320 23.02 0.44 17.58
N PRO A 321 23.59 1.35 18.37
CA PRO A 321 24.99 1.69 18.20
C PRO A 321 25.84 0.48 18.69
N SER A 322 26.83 0.17 17.92
CA SER A 322 27.73 -0.97 18.00
C SER A 322 28.45 -1.17 19.33
N SER A 323 27.81 -1.45 20.47
CA SER A 323 28.50 -1.94 21.67
C SER A 323 27.58 -2.62 22.67
N SER A 324 27.88 -3.89 22.92
CA SER A 324 27.73 -4.67 24.16
C SER A 324 26.39 -4.55 24.92
N GLY A 325 25.36 -5.11 24.38
CA GLY A 325 24.08 -5.29 25.03
C GLY A 325 22.99 -5.32 23.95
N GLN A 326 22.85 -6.45 23.27
CA GLN A 326 21.83 -6.55 22.23
C GLN A 326 20.43 -6.49 22.87
N PRO A 327 19.63 -5.45 22.59
CA PRO A 327 18.22 -5.51 22.92
C PRO A 327 17.58 -6.67 22.15
N ALA A 328 16.50 -7.22 22.69
CA ALA A 328 15.77 -8.33 22.06
C ALA A 328 15.35 -8.01 20.61
N PHE A 329 15.22 -6.74 20.29
CA PHE A 329 14.91 -6.21 18.96
C PHE A 329 16.00 -5.20 18.57
N ALA A 330 16.87 -5.58 17.66
CA ALA A 330 17.94 -4.72 17.17
C ALA A 330 17.65 -4.29 15.73
N TYR A 331 17.92 -3.03 15.45
CA TYR A 331 18.00 -2.55 14.08
C TYR A 331 19.29 -3.07 13.46
N GLY A 332 19.19 -3.88 12.40
CA GLY A 332 20.36 -4.38 11.69
C GLY A 332 21.10 -3.26 10.97
N THR A 333 22.44 -3.35 10.90
CA THR A 333 23.30 -2.41 10.15
C THR A 333 23.17 -2.55 8.63
N GLY A 334 22.34 -3.47 8.12
CA GLY A 334 22.04 -3.61 6.70
C GLY A 334 21.06 -2.53 6.26
N ALA A 335 21.36 -1.86 5.14
CA ALA A 335 20.39 -0.97 4.50
C ALA A 335 19.07 -1.73 4.30
N ALA A 336 17.95 -1.12 4.66
CA ALA A 336 16.63 -1.68 4.40
C ALA A 336 16.49 -1.92 2.89
N GLN A 337 16.65 -3.16 2.47
CA GLN A 337 16.37 -3.59 1.11
C GLN A 337 14.90 -4.02 1.04
N TYR A 338 14.38 -4.07 -0.15
CA TYR A 338 13.02 -4.54 -0.37
C TYR A 338 12.77 -5.88 0.34
N GLY A 339 11.80 -5.92 1.26
CA GLY A 339 11.48 -7.06 2.10
C GLY A 339 12.37 -7.25 3.34
N ASN A 340 13.62 -6.83 3.32
CA ASN A 340 14.46 -6.82 4.53
C ASN A 340 14.12 -5.55 5.32
N SER A 341 13.51 -5.73 6.49
CA SER A 341 13.12 -4.61 7.35
C SER A 341 14.30 -3.87 8.00
N GLY A 342 15.52 -4.44 7.94
CA GLY A 342 16.67 -3.97 8.66
C GLY A 342 16.64 -4.31 10.16
N TYR A 343 15.60 -4.97 10.65
CA TYR A 343 15.47 -5.40 12.04
C TYR A 343 15.88 -6.87 12.20
N SER A 344 16.36 -7.22 13.39
CA SER A 344 16.62 -8.60 13.79
C SER A 344 15.96 -8.91 15.11
N ILE A 345 15.46 -10.14 15.26
CA ILE A 345 14.91 -10.68 16.50
C ILE A 345 15.74 -11.90 16.87
N VAL A 346 16.32 -11.90 18.09
CA VAL A 346 17.21 -12.97 18.55
C VAL A 346 18.36 -13.25 17.56
N GLY A 347 18.87 -12.21 16.90
CA GLY A 347 19.94 -12.33 15.91
C GLY A 347 19.51 -12.83 14.53
N LEU A 348 18.23 -13.15 14.31
CA LEU A 348 17.67 -13.54 13.02
C LEU A 348 17.13 -12.33 12.28
N PRO A 349 17.46 -12.14 11.00
CA PRO A 349 16.90 -11.06 10.20
C PRO A 349 15.40 -11.24 10.01
N VAL A 350 14.66 -10.13 10.07
CA VAL A 350 13.23 -10.08 9.88
C VAL A 350 12.92 -9.57 8.49
N TYR A 351 12.19 -10.37 7.71
CA TYR A 351 11.66 -9.99 6.41
C TYR A 351 10.17 -9.72 6.52
N THR A 352 9.76 -8.60 5.94
CA THR A 352 8.35 -8.24 5.88
C THR A 352 7.78 -8.51 4.50
N ASP A 353 6.70 -9.28 4.46
CA ASP A 353 6.03 -9.63 3.22
C ASP A 353 4.53 -9.32 3.33
N ALA A 354 4.07 -8.39 2.51
CA ALA A 354 2.67 -7.98 2.48
C ALA A 354 1.73 -9.04 1.88
N THR A 355 2.27 -10.10 1.27
CA THR A 355 1.47 -11.22 0.75
C THR A 355 1.19 -12.29 1.80
N VAL A 356 1.80 -12.20 2.99
CA VAL A 356 1.42 -13.04 4.13
C VAL A 356 -0.06 -12.80 4.45
N SER A 357 -0.85 -13.88 4.46
CA SER A 357 -2.28 -13.77 4.69
C SER A 357 -2.57 -13.14 6.06
N THR A 358 -3.48 -12.20 6.08
CA THR A 358 -4.01 -11.56 7.29
C THR A 358 -5.43 -12.04 7.62
N ALA A 359 -5.91 -13.03 6.88
CA ALA A 359 -7.26 -13.57 6.98
C ALA A 359 -7.26 -15.03 7.45
N GLN A 360 -6.36 -15.39 8.38
CA GLN A 360 -6.31 -16.70 8.99
C GLN A 360 -7.22 -16.78 10.23
N GLY A 361 -7.45 -18.02 10.73
CA GLY A 361 -8.28 -18.28 11.88
C GLY A 361 -9.78 -18.16 11.61
N ALA A 362 -10.59 -18.49 12.62
CA ALA A 362 -12.05 -18.48 12.51
C ALA A 362 -12.64 -17.06 12.32
N GLY A 363 -11.94 -16.02 12.82
CA GLY A 363 -12.31 -14.61 12.67
C GLY A 363 -11.87 -13.98 11.34
N THR A 364 -11.09 -14.69 10.52
CA THR A 364 -10.48 -14.17 9.27
C THR A 364 -9.72 -12.86 9.45
N ASP A 365 -9.07 -12.69 10.60
CA ASP A 365 -8.37 -11.46 11.00
C ASP A 365 -6.93 -11.70 11.50
N GLN A 366 -6.53 -12.99 11.57
CA GLN A 366 -5.22 -13.41 12.07
C GLN A 366 -4.17 -13.45 10.96
N ASP A 367 -2.94 -13.11 11.31
CA ASP A 367 -1.76 -13.34 10.48
C ASP A 367 -0.91 -14.49 11.04
N THR A 368 0.11 -14.86 10.27
CA THR A 368 1.04 -15.92 10.66
C THR A 368 2.46 -15.39 10.61
N ILE A 369 3.29 -15.81 11.57
CA ILE A 369 4.73 -15.57 11.55
C ILE A 369 5.42 -16.88 11.19
N TYR A 370 6.36 -16.85 10.26
CA TYR A 370 7.17 -18.00 9.88
C TYR A 370 8.61 -17.82 10.38
N VAL A 371 9.13 -18.85 10.98
CA VAL A 371 10.52 -18.94 11.44
C VAL A 371 11.14 -20.19 10.84
N GLY A 372 12.20 -20.06 10.07
CA GLY A 372 12.74 -21.25 9.43
C GLY A 372 14.06 -21.06 8.70
N ASN A 373 14.42 -22.09 7.96
CA ASN A 373 15.63 -22.13 7.16
C ASN A 373 15.32 -22.08 5.67
N THR A 374 15.73 -21.00 5.02
CA THR A 374 15.46 -20.74 3.59
C THR A 374 16.09 -21.79 2.67
N GLN A 375 17.10 -22.54 3.10
CA GLN A 375 17.71 -23.61 2.30
C GLN A 375 16.74 -24.76 2.00
N GLU A 376 15.68 -24.91 2.81
CA GLU A 376 14.64 -25.93 2.64
C GLU A 376 13.33 -25.39 2.04
N LEU A 377 13.33 -24.15 1.60
CA LEU A 377 12.32 -23.60 0.72
C LEU A 377 12.86 -23.63 -0.70
N HIS A 378 12.37 -24.55 -1.51
CA HIS A 378 12.83 -24.73 -2.89
C HIS A 378 11.86 -24.14 -3.88
N LEU A 379 12.39 -23.39 -4.85
CA LEU A 379 11.63 -22.77 -5.93
C LEU A 379 12.32 -23.09 -7.27
N TRP A 380 11.60 -23.74 -8.17
CA TRP A 380 11.98 -23.98 -9.57
C TRP A 380 11.23 -23.01 -10.45
N GLU A 381 11.96 -22.26 -11.24
CA GLU A 381 11.40 -21.29 -12.17
C GLU A 381 11.95 -21.51 -13.58
N GLN A 382 11.12 -21.29 -14.59
CA GLN A 382 11.55 -21.21 -15.97
C GLN A 382 12.19 -19.84 -16.23
N GLY A 383 13.20 -19.77 -17.09
CA GLY A 383 13.77 -18.50 -17.55
C GLY A 383 14.45 -17.65 -16.46
N ASN A 384 15.07 -18.28 -15.43
CA ASN A 384 15.72 -17.58 -14.30
C ASN A 384 14.80 -16.64 -13.50
N GLY A 385 13.49 -16.92 -13.47
CA GLY A 385 12.51 -16.12 -12.74
C GLY A 385 11.86 -14.99 -13.55
N GLU A 386 12.26 -14.82 -14.80
CA GLU A 386 11.62 -13.90 -15.73
C GLU A 386 10.45 -14.60 -16.44
N PRO A 387 9.21 -14.06 -16.39
CA PRO A 387 8.09 -14.62 -17.09
C PRO A 387 8.22 -14.39 -18.61
N MET A 388 7.62 -15.29 -19.40
CA MET A 388 7.50 -15.12 -20.84
C MET A 388 6.47 -14.04 -21.16
N MET A 389 6.82 -13.12 -22.04
CA MET A 389 5.96 -12.03 -22.52
C MET A 389 5.57 -12.26 -23.96
N LEU A 390 4.29 -12.24 -24.25
CA LEU A 390 3.74 -12.41 -25.59
C LEU A 390 2.84 -11.24 -25.95
N ARG A 391 2.91 -10.82 -27.20
CA ARG A 391 2.06 -9.78 -27.78
C ARG A 391 1.40 -10.35 -29.04
N PHE A 392 0.07 -10.38 -29.08
CA PHE A 392 -0.71 -10.86 -30.20
C PHE A 392 -1.63 -9.76 -30.73
N GLU A 393 -1.54 -9.52 -32.03
CA GLU A 393 -2.40 -8.54 -32.73
C GLU A 393 -3.57 -9.21 -33.46
N GLN A 394 -3.48 -10.54 -33.71
CA GLN A 394 -4.43 -11.27 -34.53
C GLN A 394 -5.72 -11.71 -33.82
N PRO A 395 -5.72 -12.14 -32.55
CA PRO A 395 -6.92 -12.72 -31.93
C PRO A 395 -8.13 -11.80 -31.93
N LYS A 396 -7.90 -10.47 -31.86
CA LYS A 396 -8.92 -9.42 -31.80
C LYS A 396 -8.72 -8.35 -32.89
N ALA A 397 -8.23 -8.77 -34.05
CA ALA A 397 -7.94 -7.85 -35.15
C ALA A 397 -9.18 -7.08 -35.64
N ALA A 398 -10.36 -7.70 -35.59
CA ALA A 398 -11.63 -7.05 -35.96
C ALA A 398 -12.05 -5.94 -34.97
N GLU A 399 -11.60 -6.03 -33.71
CA GLU A 399 -11.88 -5.06 -32.64
C GLU A 399 -10.78 -3.99 -32.52
N LEU A 400 -9.69 -4.13 -33.31
CA LEU A 400 -8.48 -3.32 -33.24
C LEU A 400 -7.83 -3.37 -31.84
N ASP A 401 -7.90 -4.51 -31.15
CA ASP A 401 -7.28 -4.73 -29.87
C ASP A 401 -6.00 -5.59 -30.01
N VAL A 402 -4.99 -5.23 -29.23
CA VAL A 402 -3.75 -5.96 -29.04
C VAL A 402 -3.83 -6.72 -27.72
N THR A 403 -3.65 -8.04 -27.77
CA THR A 403 -3.62 -8.88 -26.58
C THR A 403 -2.19 -9.03 -26.08
N MET A 404 -1.97 -8.63 -24.83
CA MET A 404 -0.70 -8.81 -24.13
C MET A 404 -0.86 -9.91 -23.09
N ILE A 405 0.08 -10.88 -23.10
CA ILE A 405 0.05 -12.04 -22.21
C ILE A 405 1.41 -12.16 -21.53
N VAL A 406 1.37 -12.37 -20.22
CA VAL A 406 2.54 -12.76 -19.42
C VAL A 406 2.24 -14.12 -18.81
N TYR A 407 3.16 -15.08 -18.95
CA TYR A 407 3.02 -16.39 -18.33
C TYR A 407 4.37 -16.96 -17.91
N GLY A 408 4.34 -17.89 -16.97
CA GLY A 408 5.52 -18.63 -16.54
C GLY A 408 5.14 -19.92 -15.84
N TYR A 409 6.08 -20.82 -15.78
CA TYR A 409 5.94 -22.11 -15.11
C TYR A 409 6.84 -22.13 -13.88
N SER A 410 6.28 -22.58 -12.77
CA SER A 410 7.03 -22.68 -11.51
C SER A 410 6.57 -23.89 -10.71
N ALA A 411 7.50 -24.47 -9.96
CA ALA A 411 7.22 -25.48 -8.95
C ALA A 411 7.93 -25.07 -7.65
N PHE A 412 7.31 -25.26 -6.52
CA PHE A 412 7.88 -24.88 -5.22
C PHE A 412 7.41 -25.83 -4.13
N THR A 413 8.25 -25.96 -3.10
CA THR A 413 7.93 -26.77 -1.93
C THR A 413 8.79 -26.40 -0.73
N ALA A 414 8.21 -26.47 0.47
CA ALA A 414 8.91 -26.52 1.74
C ALA A 414 8.78 -27.90 2.42
N ASN A 415 8.14 -28.87 1.74
CA ASN A 415 7.78 -30.17 2.31
C ASN A 415 8.90 -31.23 2.24
N ARG A 416 10.08 -30.86 1.71
CA ARG A 416 11.25 -31.75 1.74
C ARG A 416 11.64 -32.04 3.19
N TYR A 417 11.77 -31.01 4.01
CA TYR A 417 11.98 -31.09 5.44
C TYR A 417 11.00 -30.14 6.15
N PRO A 418 9.75 -30.57 6.42
CA PRO A 418 8.73 -29.70 7.03
C PRO A 418 9.18 -29.11 8.37
N ASN A 419 10.00 -29.85 9.14
CA ASN A 419 10.51 -29.41 10.43
C ASN A 419 11.54 -28.26 10.35
N ALA A 420 12.03 -27.91 9.16
CA ALA A 420 12.86 -26.74 8.93
C ALA A 420 12.09 -25.42 9.07
N TRP A 421 10.75 -25.49 9.11
CA TRP A 421 9.86 -24.35 9.23
C TRP A 421 8.92 -24.50 10.40
N ALA A 422 8.81 -23.45 11.19
CA ALA A 422 7.82 -23.29 12.25
C ALA A 422 6.90 -22.11 11.91
N GLN A 423 5.61 -22.28 12.14
CA GLN A 423 4.61 -21.23 12.05
C GLN A 423 4.07 -20.88 13.42
N ILE A 424 3.91 -19.60 13.68
CA ILE A 424 3.21 -19.08 14.85
C ILE A 424 1.86 -18.60 14.39
N ASN A 425 0.78 -19.11 14.99
CA ASN A 425 -0.61 -18.80 14.65
C ASN A 425 -1.46 -18.70 15.92
N GLY A 426 -2.69 -18.23 15.78
CA GLY A 426 -3.67 -18.17 16.86
C GLY A 426 -4.25 -16.79 17.10
N THR A 427 -5.20 -16.69 18.04
CA THR A 427 -5.97 -15.48 18.32
C THR A 427 -5.14 -14.31 18.87
N GLY A 428 -3.94 -14.55 19.36
CA GLY A 428 -2.99 -13.49 19.73
C GLY A 428 -2.37 -12.75 18.51
N LEU A 429 -2.60 -13.25 17.28
CA LEU A 429 -2.12 -12.64 16.05
C LEU A 429 -3.24 -11.93 15.26
N VAL A 430 -4.29 -11.47 15.93
CA VAL A 430 -5.32 -10.61 15.34
C VAL A 430 -4.77 -9.24 14.91
N THR A 431 -5.57 -8.47 14.19
CA THR A 431 -5.19 -7.11 13.78
C THR A 431 -4.77 -6.29 14.98
N PRO A 432 -3.52 -5.78 15.02
CA PRO A 432 -3.04 -5.03 16.17
C PRO A 432 -3.75 -3.68 16.30
N THR A 433 -3.98 -3.27 17.54
CA THR A 433 -4.40 -1.91 17.92
C THR A 433 -3.19 -1.19 18.51
N PHE A 434 -2.98 0.08 18.14
CA PHE A 434 -1.84 0.92 18.56
C PHE A 434 -2.28 1.99 19.54
#